data_690f0e7e570dd40b8e54e5e8c51c9fcc
#
_entry.id   690f0e7e570dd40b8e54e5e8c51c9fcc
#
_cell.length_a   1.000
_cell.length_b   1.000
_cell.length_c   1.000
_cell.angle_alpha   90.00
_cell.angle_beta   90.00
_cell.angle_gamma   90.00
#
_symmetry.space_group_name_H-M   'P 1'
#
loop_
_entity.id
_entity.type
_entity.pdbx_description
1 polymer ?
#
loop_
_entity_poly.entity_id
_entity_poly.type
_entity_poly.pdbx_seq_one_letter_code
_entity_poly.pdbx_strand_id
1 'polypeptide(L)'
;GASEIATITGFGADSSGTVLSFSIEGGLKPFTEYAVKMDPQVLGELSLDGYAWTFRTAASLADVRQGGSIKNADNTLELYFPPNALPTGSNEVAIRRTISNGSTLAPGTTQITDAYSVSTQANALAKRATLTMYHSMQQADGYDSTRLAIFRLDDSGQWLRIGGNVDTQAKLVRTAVDQLGTFAIFEDLSTAVGDLAIRDLDCQPRAFAPGSNSLRDQTDISFDISGPADVTVRVYNSAGKLERVIVRDEPMAPGRISLKWNGQDEDQRSVSSGLYIVVVNAGDVRREKTVAVVKQ
;
A
#
# COMPACT_ATOMS: atom_id res chain seq x y z
N GLY A 1 14.86 -23.54 13.14
CA GLY A 1 14.72 -22.19 13.68
C GLY A 1 14.84 -22.26 15.19
N ALA A 2 15.63 -21.41 15.80
CA ALA A 2 15.75 -21.35 17.24
C ALA A 2 14.43 -20.82 17.82
N SER A 3 13.79 -21.59 18.68
CA SER A 3 12.64 -21.12 19.46
C SER A 3 13.19 -20.18 20.55
N GLU A 4 12.82 -18.93 20.52
CA GLU A 4 13.09 -18.01 21.59
C GLU A 4 12.06 -18.23 22.68
N ILE A 5 12.51 -18.54 23.89
CA ILE A 5 11.64 -18.74 25.06
C ILE A 5 11.52 -17.40 25.77
N ALA A 6 10.32 -16.83 25.77
CA ALA A 6 10.03 -15.61 26.52
C ALA A 6 9.70 -15.96 27.99
N THR A 7 10.24 -15.15 28.92
CA THR A 7 9.95 -15.31 30.34
C THR A 7 8.65 -14.62 30.70
N ILE A 8 7.72 -15.35 31.29
CA ILE A 8 6.47 -14.78 31.83
C ILE A 8 6.79 -14.14 33.18
N THR A 9 6.49 -12.84 33.31
CA THR A 9 6.78 -12.06 34.54
C THR A 9 5.55 -11.83 35.40
N GLY A 10 4.35 -12.10 34.89
CA GLY A 10 3.10 -12.01 35.65
C GLY A 10 2.05 -12.94 35.07
N PHE A 11 1.31 -13.59 35.94
CA PHE A 11 0.19 -14.44 35.60
C PHE A 11 -1.00 -14.08 36.49
N GLY A 12 -2.16 -13.95 35.93
CA GLY A 12 -3.39 -13.65 36.65
C GLY A 12 -4.63 -14.17 35.92
N ALA A 13 -5.65 -14.48 36.69
CA ALA A 13 -6.98 -14.77 36.17
C ALA A 13 -7.93 -13.64 36.59
N ASP A 14 -8.94 -13.36 35.75
CA ASP A 14 -10.03 -12.48 36.15
C ASP A 14 -10.90 -13.10 37.29
N SER A 15 -11.79 -12.31 37.86
CA SER A 15 -12.65 -12.80 38.94
C SER A 15 -13.62 -13.91 38.53
N SER A 16 -13.83 -14.13 37.25
CA SER A 16 -14.65 -15.20 36.71
C SER A 16 -13.85 -16.48 36.44
N GLY A 17 -12.51 -16.41 36.47
CA GLY A 17 -11.62 -17.50 36.08
C GLY A 17 -11.62 -17.82 34.58
N THR A 18 -12.27 -16.97 33.78
CA THR A 18 -12.45 -17.21 32.33
C THR A 18 -11.32 -16.59 31.49
N VAL A 19 -10.71 -15.51 31.98
CA VAL A 19 -9.63 -14.80 31.28
C VAL A 19 -8.33 -15.01 32.03
N LEU A 20 -7.35 -15.57 31.34
CA LEU A 20 -5.98 -15.71 31.84
C LEU A 20 -5.14 -14.59 31.21
N SER A 21 -4.46 -13.81 32.03
CA SER A 21 -3.52 -12.76 31.60
C SER A 21 -2.11 -13.08 32.02
N PHE A 22 -1.17 -12.80 31.16
CA PHE A 22 0.26 -12.94 31.46
C PHE A 22 1.06 -11.80 30.84
N SER A 23 2.13 -11.42 31.49
CA SER A 23 3.08 -10.42 31.01
C SER A 23 4.38 -11.09 30.63
N ILE A 24 4.99 -10.60 29.56
CA ILE A 24 6.26 -11.13 29.05
C ILE A 24 7.32 -10.04 29.24
N GLU A 25 8.45 -10.43 29.82
CA GLU A 25 9.60 -9.55 30.00
C GLU A 25 10.12 -9.09 28.63
N GLY A 26 10.31 -7.76 28.47
CA GLY A 26 10.72 -7.17 27.21
C GLY A 26 9.63 -7.04 26.16
N GLY A 27 8.38 -7.51 26.45
CA GLY A 27 7.26 -7.46 25.52
C GLY A 27 7.33 -8.47 24.39
N LEU A 28 6.32 -8.46 23.53
CA LEU A 28 6.25 -9.31 22.33
C LEU A 28 6.91 -8.61 21.15
N LYS A 29 7.76 -9.31 20.42
CA LYS A 29 8.36 -8.79 19.17
C LYS A 29 7.31 -8.72 18.05
N PRO A 30 7.31 -7.68 17.21
CA PRO A 30 6.43 -7.60 16.05
C PRO A 30 6.64 -8.76 15.08
N PHE A 31 5.59 -9.14 14.34
CA PHE A 31 5.58 -10.18 13.30
C PHE A 31 6.10 -11.55 13.74
N THR A 32 6.14 -11.81 15.03
CA THR A 32 6.71 -13.03 15.61
C THR A 32 5.59 -14.02 15.91
N GLU A 33 5.76 -15.26 15.54
CA GLU A 33 4.88 -16.35 15.91
C GLU A 33 5.32 -16.90 17.28
N TYR A 34 4.38 -16.91 18.20
CA TYR A 34 4.57 -17.43 19.56
C TYR A 34 3.71 -18.68 19.74
N ALA A 35 4.33 -19.71 20.28
CA ALA A 35 3.63 -20.90 20.74
C ALA A 35 3.48 -20.82 22.25
N VAL A 36 2.26 -20.90 22.74
CA VAL A 36 1.95 -20.99 24.16
C VAL A 36 1.67 -22.43 24.50
N LYS A 37 2.37 -22.96 25.49
CA LYS A 37 2.09 -24.27 26.08
C LYS A 37 1.76 -24.08 27.55
N MET A 38 0.67 -24.64 28.00
CA MET A 38 0.31 -24.69 29.40
C MET A 38 0.81 -25.98 30.00
N ASP A 39 1.54 -25.89 31.12
CA ASP A 39 1.95 -27.05 31.87
C ASP A 39 0.75 -27.53 32.71
N PRO A 40 0.32 -28.79 32.57
CA PRO A 40 -0.78 -29.35 33.35
C PRO A 40 -0.61 -29.23 34.86
N GLN A 41 0.64 -29.17 35.34
CA GLN A 41 0.93 -29.05 36.77
C GLN A 41 0.58 -27.66 37.34
N VAL A 42 0.51 -26.62 36.50
CA VAL A 42 0.17 -25.26 36.92
C VAL A 42 -1.33 -25.05 37.06
N LEU A 43 -2.14 -25.88 36.44
CA LEU A 43 -3.61 -25.74 36.37
C LEU A 43 -4.37 -26.55 37.45
N GLY A 44 -3.66 -27.24 38.33
CA GLY A 44 -4.29 -28.01 39.42
C GLY A 44 -5.22 -29.11 38.91
N GLU A 45 -6.44 -29.21 39.47
CA GLU A 45 -7.41 -30.25 39.12
C GLU A 45 -8.07 -30.11 37.75
N LEU A 46 -7.77 -29.07 36.98
CA LEU A 46 -8.22 -28.95 35.60
C LEU A 46 -7.38 -29.82 34.68
N SER A 47 -7.86 -31.03 34.43
CA SER A 47 -7.28 -32.00 33.49
C SER A 47 -7.40 -31.47 32.07
N LEU A 48 -6.50 -30.56 31.66
CA LEU A 48 -6.35 -30.07 30.30
C LEU A 48 -5.04 -30.64 29.74
N ASP A 49 -5.07 -31.89 29.30
CA ASP A 49 -3.94 -32.48 28.58
C ASP A 49 -3.60 -31.64 27.35
N GLY A 50 -2.49 -30.91 27.44
CA GLY A 50 -1.83 -30.37 26.29
C GLY A 50 -2.45 -29.17 25.60
N TYR A 51 -2.99 -28.21 26.32
CA TYR A 51 -3.42 -26.96 25.71
C TYR A 51 -2.21 -26.21 25.17
N ALA A 52 -2.10 -26.21 23.85
CA ALA A 52 -1.11 -25.44 23.14
C ALA A 52 -1.80 -24.68 21.99
N TRP A 53 -1.48 -23.43 21.84
CA TRP A 53 -1.93 -22.62 20.69
C TRP A 53 -0.81 -21.73 20.20
N THR A 54 -0.92 -21.30 18.97
CA THR A 54 0.00 -20.33 18.37
C THR A 54 -0.73 -19.03 18.07
N PHE A 55 -0.04 -17.92 18.22
CA PHE A 55 -0.51 -16.62 17.74
C PHE A 55 0.66 -15.85 17.13
N ARG A 56 0.36 -14.92 16.24
CA ARG A 56 1.36 -14.05 15.64
C ARG A 56 1.07 -12.61 16.00
N THR A 57 2.11 -11.89 16.41
CA THR A 57 2.01 -10.48 16.72
C THR A 57 1.92 -9.64 15.45
N ALA A 58 1.18 -8.54 15.51
CA ALA A 58 1.17 -7.49 14.50
C ALA A 58 2.29 -6.47 14.76
N ALA A 59 2.67 -5.69 13.75
CA ALA A 59 3.44 -4.47 13.98
C ALA A 59 2.53 -3.33 14.38
N SER A 60 3.06 -2.39 15.14
CA SER A 60 2.35 -1.17 15.49
C SER A 60 3.15 0.07 15.09
N LEU A 61 2.47 1.14 14.70
CA LEU A 61 3.06 2.46 14.58
C LEU A 61 3.07 3.12 15.96
N ALA A 62 4.23 3.61 16.38
CA ALA A 62 4.40 4.26 17.70
C ALA A 62 3.58 5.56 17.80
N ASP A 63 3.41 6.27 16.70
CA ASP A 63 2.58 7.47 16.59
C ASP A 63 1.91 7.56 15.22
N VAL A 64 0.60 7.35 15.20
CA VAL A 64 -0.24 7.45 13.97
C VAL A 64 -0.16 8.83 13.32
N ARG A 65 0.08 9.89 14.10
CA ARG A 65 0.17 11.25 13.58
C ARG A 65 1.43 11.49 12.78
N GLN A 66 2.53 10.83 13.13
CA GLN A 66 3.80 10.95 12.41
C GLN A 66 3.87 10.01 11.21
N GLY A 67 3.04 8.97 11.18
CA GLY A 67 3.12 7.92 10.16
C GLY A 67 4.36 7.03 10.36
N GLY A 68 4.80 6.36 9.30
CA GLY A 68 5.97 5.51 9.33
C GLY A 68 5.88 4.31 8.42
N SER A 69 6.97 3.53 8.34
CA SER A 69 7.04 2.29 7.56
C SER A 69 6.92 1.07 8.45
N ILE A 70 6.20 0.08 7.96
CA ILE A 70 6.09 -1.25 8.56
C ILE A 70 6.51 -2.28 7.52
N LYS A 71 7.33 -3.24 7.92
CA LYS A 71 7.77 -4.36 7.09
C LYS A 71 7.31 -5.68 7.67
N ASN A 72 7.11 -6.67 6.79
CA ASN A 72 6.95 -8.04 7.26
C ASN A 72 8.30 -8.64 7.70
N ALA A 73 8.26 -9.79 8.38
CA ALA A 73 9.45 -10.43 8.94
C ALA A 73 10.53 -10.76 7.89
N ASP A 74 10.13 -11.07 6.67
CA ASP A 74 11.02 -11.49 5.58
C ASP A 74 11.51 -10.29 4.73
N ASN A 75 11.11 -9.06 5.06
CA ASN A 75 11.38 -7.83 4.30
C ASN A 75 10.93 -7.89 2.82
N THR A 76 9.95 -8.72 2.50
CA THR A 76 9.40 -8.86 1.15
C THR A 76 8.22 -7.93 0.89
N LEU A 77 7.71 -7.28 1.94
CA LEU A 77 6.65 -6.28 1.85
C LEU A 77 6.91 -5.14 2.83
N GLU A 78 6.79 -3.91 2.36
CA GLU A 78 6.85 -2.69 3.15
C GLU A 78 5.64 -1.82 2.86
N LEU A 79 5.00 -1.31 3.92
CA LEU A 79 4.01 -0.26 3.83
C LEU A 79 4.50 1.00 4.52
N TYR A 80 4.52 2.10 3.79
CA TYR A 80 4.71 3.43 4.35
C TYR A 80 3.34 4.11 4.50
N PHE A 81 3.02 4.52 5.71
CA PHE A 81 1.85 5.30 6.05
C PHE A 81 2.24 6.77 6.20
N PRO A 82 1.69 7.70 5.41
CA PRO A 82 1.91 9.11 5.66
C PRO A 82 1.24 9.55 6.97
N PRO A 83 1.61 10.70 7.53
CA PRO A 83 1.00 11.21 8.76
C PRO A 83 -0.53 11.24 8.67
N ASN A 84 -1.20 10.74 9.70
CA ASN A 84 -2.66 10.62 9.80
C ASN A 84 -3.29 9.76 8.68
N ALA A 85 -2.61 8.73 8.20
CA ALA A 85 -3.17 7.79 7.23
C ALA A 85 -4.07 6.74 7.87
N LEU A 86 -3.81 6.37 9.13
CA LEU A 86 -4.65 5.45 9.88
C LEU A 86 -5.68 6.21 10.72
N PRO A 87 -6.89 5.66 10.92
CA PRO A 87 -7.88 6.21 11.85
C PRO A 87 -7.34 6.29 13.28
N THR A 88 -7.83 7.26 14.05
CA THR A 88 -7.43 7.43 15.45
C THR A 88 -7.76 6.16 16.25
N GLY A 89 -6.78 5.65 16.99
CA GLY A 89 -6.92 4.42 17.79
C GLY A 89 -6.57 3.13 17.04
N SER A 90 -6.27 3.20 15.75
CA SER A 90 -5.92 2.03 14.93
C SER A 90 -4.43 2.04 14.59
N ASN A 91 -3.59 1.66 15.55
CA ASN A 91 -2.14 1.65 15.39
C ASN A 91 -1.58 0.29 14.95
N GLU A 92 -2.38 -0.76 15.10
CA GLU A 92 -1.93 -2.12 14.82
C GLU A 92 -2.14 -2.46 13.35
N VAL A 93 -1.08 -2.95 12.71
CA VAL A 93 -1.11 -3.46 11.34
C VAL A 93 -0.63 -4.89 11.35
N ALA A 94 -1.50 -5.80 10.94
CA ALA A 94 -1.14 -7.21 10.77
C ALA A 94 -0.74 -7.47 9.32
N ILE A 95 0.43 -8.08 9.10
CA ILE A 95 0.86 -8.59 7.80
C ILE A 95 1.02 -10.10 7.92
N ARG A 96 0.27 -10.85 7.11
CA ARG A 96 0.29 -12.32 7.12
C ARG A 96 0.53 -12.84 5.72
N ARG A 97 1.46 -13.77 5.58
CA ARG A 97 1.56 -14.58 4.37
C ARG A 97 0.31 -15.45 4.27
N THR A 98 -0.31 -15.51 3.11
CA THR A 98 -1.52 -16.29 2.87
C THR A 98 -1.41 -17.08 1.58
N ILE A 99 -2.22 -18.12 1.46
CA ILE A 99 -2.34 -18.89 0.24
C ILE A 99 -3.65 -18.48 -0.41
N SER A 100 -3.58 -18.06 -1.66
CA SER A 100 -4.75 -17.64 -2.44
C SER A 100 -5.47 -18.81 -3.11
N ASN A 101 -5.77 -19.86 -2.35
CA ASN A 101 -6.46 -21.02 -2.87
C ASN A 101 -7.87 -20.66 -3.36
N GLY A 102 -8.18 -21.04 -4.60
CA GLY A 102 -9.51 -20.82 -5.19
C GLY A 102 -9.76 -19.40 -5.71
N SER A 103 -8.75 -18.52 -5.70
CA SER A 103 -8.88 -17.19 -6.31
C SER A 103 -8.86 -17.28 -7.84
N THR A 104 -9.64 -16.42 -8.47
CA THR A 104 -9.72 -16.35 -9.93
C THR A 104 -8.67 -15.37 -10.46
N LEU A 105 -7.84 -15.86 -11.37
CA LEU A 105 -6.85 -15.07 -12.09
C LEU A 105 -7.47 -14.54 -13.40
N ALA A 106 -7.17 -13.30 -13.75
CA ALA A 106 -7.47 -12.81 -15.07
C ALA A 106 -6.64 -13.58 -16.12
N PRO A 107 -7.19 -13.88 -17.31
CA PRO A 107 -6.43 -14.51 -18.38
C PRO A 107 -5.14 -13.73 -18.70
N GLY A 108 -4.03 -14.43 -18.86
CA GLY A 108 -2.73 -13.80 -19.13
C GLY A 108 -2.04 -13.20 -17.92
N THR A 109 -2.46 -13.54 -16.69
CA THR A 109 -1.74 -13.17 -15.46
C THR A 109 -1.16 -14.39 -14.78
N THR A 110 0.05 -14.27 -14.26
CA THR A 110 0.73 -15.33 -13.50
C THR A 110 1.24 -14.76 -12.17
N GLN A 111 0.90 -15.40 -11.07
CA GLN A 111 1.36 -14.97 -9.75
C GLN A 111 2.86 -15.27 -9.57
N ILE A 112 3.63 -14.25 -9.20
CA ILE A 112 5.09 -14.32 -9.04
C ILE A 112 5.48 -14.50 -7.57
N THR A 113 4.84 -13.74 -6.67
CA THR A 113 5.18 -13.79 -5.23
C THR A 113 4.08 -14.50 -4.44
N ASP A 114 4.41 -14.85 -3.20
CA ASP A 114 3.38 -15.17 -2.22
C ASP A 114 2.41 -14.01 -2.06
N ALA A 115 1.19 -14.34 -1.64
CA ALA A 115 0.19 -13.37 -1.27
C ALA A 115 0.38 -12.95 0.20
N TYR A 116 0.21 -11.67 0.48
CA TYR A 116 0.28 -11.11 1.83
C TYR A 116 -1.02 -10.37 2.15
N SER A 117 -1.70 -10.81 3.20
CA SER A 117 -2.85 -10.12 3.75
C SER A 117 -2.38 -9.03 4.73
N VAL A 118 -2.79 -7.81 4.47
CA VAL A 118 -2.52 -6.64 5.31
C VAL A 118 -3.84 -6.12 5.86
N SER A 119 -3.95 -6.02 7.16
CA SER A 119 -5.17 -5.57 7.83
C SER A 119 -4.87 -4.66 9.03
N THR A 120 -5.82 -3.79 9.30
CA THR A 120 -5.94 -3.00 10.55
C THR A 120 -7.34 -3.20 11.12
N GLN A 121 -7.62 -2.63 12.29
CA GLN A 121 -8.97 -2.68 12.86
C GLN A 121 -10.05 -2.09 11.93
N ALA A 122 -9.71 -1.10 11.12
CA ALA A 122 -10.66 -0.40 10.26
C ALA A 122 -10.53 -0.72 8.76
N ASN A 123 -9.46 -1.39 8.31
CA ASN A 123 -9.10 -1.68 6.91
C ASN A 123 -9.16 -0.50 5.92
N ALA A 124 -9.76 0.62 6.33
CA ALA A 124 -9.86 1.83 5.53
C ALA A 124 -8.75 2.81 5.91
N LEU A 125 -8.17 3.44 4.90
CA LEU A 125 -7.14 4.45 5.06
C LEU A 125 -7.74 5.85 4.89
N ALA A 126 -7.39 6.78 5.80
CA ALA A 126 -7.73 8.19 5.65
C ALA A 126 -6.88 8.88 4.57
N LYS A 127 -5.69 8.33 4.30
CA LYS A 127 -4.79 8.75 3.21
C LYS A 127 -4.16 7.52 2.59
N ARG A 128 -3.79 7.62 1.31
CA ARG A 128 -3.10 6.54 0.60
C ARG A 128 -1.79 6.17 1.30
N ALA A 129 -1.58 4.89 1.49
CA ALA A 129 -0.30 4.33 1.90
C ALA A 129 0.53 3.95 0.66
N THR A 130 1.84 3.89 0.82
CA THR A 130 2.72 3.35 -0.23
C THR A 130 3.03 1.91 0.08
N LEU A 131 2.61 1.02 -0.80
CA LEU A 131 2.93 -0.41 -0.75
C LEU A 131 4.14 -0.67 -1.63
N THR A 132 5.17 -1.29 -1.08
CA THR A 132 6.34 -1.79 -1.78
C THR A 132 6.42 -3.29 -1.58
N MET A 133 6.47 -4.05 -2.65
CA MET A 133 6.66 -5.50 -2.61
C MET A 133 7.92 -5.87 -3.36
N TYR A 134 8.70 -6.78 -2.79
CA TYR A 134 9.97 -7.25 -3.33
C TYR A 134 9.79 -8.66 -3.89
N HIS A 135 10.51 -8.97 -4.96
CA HIS A 135 10.59 -10.30 -5.53
C HIS A 135 12.05 -10.77 -5.62
N SER A 136 12.30 -12.06 -5.51
CA SER A 136 13.63 -12.62 -5.75
C SER A 136 13.87 -12.83 -7.26
N MET A 137 15.14 -12.95 -7.66
CA MET A 137 15.46 -13.34 -9.05
C MET A 137 14.86 -14.69 -9.41
N GLN A 138 14.87 -15.63 -8.46
CA GLN A 138 14.35 -16.98 -8.67
C GLN A 138 12.82 -16.98 -8.85
N GLN A 139 12.09 -16.09 -8.17
CA GLN A 139 10.63 -15.95 -8.35
C GLN A 139 10.27 -15.35 -9.71
N ALA A 140 11.09 -14.44 -10.23
CA ALA A 140 10.87 -13.77 -11.52
C ALA A 140 11.65 -14.43 -12.68
N ASP A 141 12.29 -15.59 -12.47
CA ASP A 141 13.00 -16.31 -13.52
C ASP A 141 12.01 -16.84 -14.55
N GLY A 142 12.28 -16.52 -15.81
CA GLY A 142 11.40 -16.88 -16.94
C GLY A 142 10.23 -15.92 -17.20
N TYR A 143 10.10 -14.83 -16.41
CA TYR A 143 9.05 -13.81 -16.55
C TYR A 143 9.63 -12.47 -17.02
N ASP A 144 8.80 -11.68 -17.70
CA ASP A 144 9.17 -10.32 -18.08
C ASP A 144 9.07 -9.38 -16.88
N SER A 145 10.22 -9.07 -16.28
CA SER A 145 10.27 -8.21 -15.09
C SER A 145 9.74 -6.79 -15.32
N THR A 146 9.62 -6.34 -16.58
CA THR A 146 9.04 -5.03 -16.91
C THR A 146 7.51 -5.06 -16.89
N ARG A 147 6.91 -6.23 -16.86
CA ARG A 147 5.45 -6.46 -16.88
C ARG A 147 4.89 -6.86 -15.51
N LEU A 148 5.68 -6.69 -14.46
CA LEU A 148 5.21 -6.98 -13.12
C LEU A 148 4.25 -5.89 -12.63
N ALA A 149 3.21 -6.31 -11.93
CA ALA A 149 2.26 -5.41 -11.29
C ALA A 149 1.78 -5.99 -9.95
N ILE A 150 1.39 -5.11 -9.04
CA ILE A 150 0.71 -5.51 -7.81
C ILE A 150 -0.77 -5.69 -8.12
N PHE A 151 -1.32 -6.78 -7.64
CA PHE A 151 -2.75 -7.09 -7.65
C PHE A 151 -3.27 -7.17 -6.22
N ARG A 152 -4.53 -6.83 -6.04
CA ARG A 152 -5.26 -6.98 -4.78
C ARG A 152 -6.39 -7.98 -4.96
N LEU A 153 -6.52 -8.88 -4.02
CA LEU A 153 -7.65 -9.80 -3.96
C LEU A 153 -8.87 -9.05 -3.43
N ASP A 154 -9.98 -9.09 -4.16
CA ASP A 154 -11.25 -8.53 -3.71
C ASP A 154 -12.07 -9.53 -2.88
N ASP A 155 -13.20 -9.06 -2.36
CA ASP A 155 -14.10 -9.87 -1.52
C ASP A 155 -14.80 -10.99 -2.31
N SER A 156 -14.81 -10.93 -3.65
CA SER A 156 -15.36 -11.96 -4.52
C SER A 156 -14.34 -13.07 -4.87
N GLY A 157 -13.09 -12.92 -4.43
CA GLY A 157 -12.00 -13.83 -4.74
C GLY A 157 -11.34 -13.58 -6.09
N GLN A 158 -11.54 -12.39 -6.67
CA GLN A 158 -10.88 -11.99 -7.91
C GLN A 158 -9.66 -11.11 -7.63
N TRP A 159 -8.59 -11.35 -8.39
CA TRP A 159 -7.43 -10.50 -8.37
C TRP A 159 -7.63 -9.28 -9.27
N LEU A 160 -7.70 -8.11 -8.65
CA LEU A 160 -7.82 -6.81 -9.30
C LEU A 160 -6.43 -6.20 -9.46
N ARG A 161 -6.11 -5.76 -10.67
CA ARG A 161 -4.87 -5.06 -10.95
C ARG A 161 -4.84 -3.70 -10.26
N ILE A 162 -3.85 -3.49 -9.40
CA ILE A 162 -3.56 -2.17 -8.79
C ILE A 162 -2.50 -1.43 -9.60
N GLY A 163 -1.61 -2.16 -10.28
CA GLY A 163 -0.50 -1.60 -11.03
C GLY A 163 0.75 -1.42 -10.17
N GLY A 164 1.57 -0.46 -10.50
CA GLY A 164 2.77 -0.09 -9.75
C GLY A 164 3.95 0.23 -10.64
N ASN A 165 4.91 0.99 -10.08
CA ASN A 165 6.19 1.26 -10.70
C ASN A 165 7.15 0.11 -10.40
N VAL A 166 7.70 -0.49 -11.45
CA VAL A 166 8.67 -1.59 -11.36
C VAL A 166 10.07 -1.01 -11.32
N ASP A 167 10.83 -1.37 -10.30
CA ASP A 167 12.28 -1.17 -10.25
C ASP A 167 12.95 -2.53 -10.43
N THR A 168 13.45 -2.78 -11.64
CA THR A 168 14.09 -4.05 -12.00
C THR A 168 15.46 -4.23 -11.34
N GLN A 169 16.15 -3.14 -10.99
CA GLN A 169 17.44 -3.20 -10.29
C GLN A 169 17.25 -3.51 -8.80
N ALA A 170 16.33 -2.80 -8.15
CA ALA A 170 15.97 -3.03 -6.76
C ALA A 170 15.03 -4.24 -6.57
N LYS A 171 14.53 -4.83 -7.66
CA LYS A 171 13.62 -6.00 -7.68
C LYS A 171 12.38 -5.77 -6.83
N LEU A 172 11.72 -4.67 -7.07
CA LEU A 172 10.51 -4.30 -6.37
C LEU A 172 9.45 -3.73 -7.31
N VAL A 173 8.22 -3.80 -6.84
CA VAL A 173 7.09 -3.07 -7.42
C VAL A 173 6.50 -2.19 -6.33
N ARG A 174 6.27 -0.91 -6.62
CA ARG A 174 5.75 0.08 -5.66
C ARG A 174 4.50 0.74 -6.20
N THR A 175 3.48 0.85 -5.35
CA THR A 175 2.21 1.51 -5.70
C THR A 175 1.61 2.23 -4.50
N ALA A 176 0.70 3.17 -4.76
CA ALA A 176 -0.12 3.78 -3.73
C ALA A 176 -1.42 3.00 -3.56
N VAL A 177 -1.81 2.70 -2.33
CA VAL A 177 -3.04 1.99 -2.00
C VAL A 177 -3.93 2.86 -1.10
N ASP A 178 -5.22 2.83 -1.36
CA ASP A 178 -6.27 3.53 -0.59
C ASP A 178 -7.02 2.59 0.35
N GLN A 179 -6.86 1.29 0.16
CA GLN A 179 -7.45 0.24 0.98
C GLN A 179 -6.40 -0.83 1.28
N LEU A 180 -6.47 -1.41 2.45
CA LEU A 180 -5.72 -2.59 2.83
C LEU A 180 -6.44 -3.85 2.33
N GLY A 181 -5.74 -4.96 2.29
CA GLY A 181 -6.26 -6.22 1.80
C GLY A 181 -5.15 -7.23 1.51
N THR A 182 -5.42 -8.17 0.63
CA THR A 182 -4.45 -9.18 0.22
C THR A 182 -3.79 -8.78 -1.09
N PHE A 183 -2.46 -8.75 -1.13
CA PHE A 183 -1.67 -8.30 -2.26
C PHE A 183 -0.66 -9.36 -2.70
N ALA A 184 -0.37 -9.42 -3.99
CA ALA A 184 0.73 -10.20 -4.57
C ALA A 184 1.25 -9.51 -5.84
N ILE A 185 2.48 -9.84 -6.25
CA ILE A 185 3.01 -9.45 -7.55
C ILE A 185 2.63 -10.51 -8.57
N PHE A 186 2.17 -10.05 -9.73
CA PHE A 186 1.88 -10.86 -10.89
C PHE A 186 2.66 -10.35 -12.11
N GLU A 187 3.02 -11.26 -13.01
CA GLU A 187 3.28 -10.90 -14.38
C GLU A 187 1.93 -10.68 -15.08
N ASP A 188 1.77 -9.54 -15.72
CA ASP A 188 0.54 -9.15 -16.40
C ASP A 188 0.75 -9.13 -17.91
N LEU A 189 0.45 -10.25 -18.56
CA LEU A 189 0.43 -10.40 -20.01
C LEU A 189 -0.95 -10.08 -20.62
N SER A 190 -1.97 -9.84 -19.77
CA SER A 190 -3.33 -9.51 -20.21
C SER A 190 -3.41 -8.13 -20.87
N THR A 191 -2.49 -7.24 -20.52
CA THR A 191 -2.26 -6.05 -21.33
C THR A 191 -1.55 -6.51 -22.59
N ALA A 192 -2.33 -6.84 -23.61
CA ALA A 192 -1.80 -7.04 -24.94
C ALA A 192 -0.74 -5.96 -25.22
N VAL A 193 0.29 -6.31 -25.99
CA VAL A 193 1.10 -5.35 -26.73
C VAL A 193 0.15 -4.72 -27.78
N GLY A 194 -0.84 -4.01 -27.27
CA GLY A 194 -1.88 -3.29 -27.94
C GLY A 194 -1.84 -1.89 -27.36
N ASP A 195 -2.15 -0.95 -28.14
CA ASP A 195 -2.12 0.49 -27.97
C ASP A 195 -1.91 0.98 -26.54
N LEU A 196 -0.81 1.70 -26.35
CA LEU A 196 -0.52 2.41 -25.12
C LEU A 196 -1.79 3.13 -24.64
N ALA A 197 -2.17 2.96 -23.40
CA ALA A 197 -3.38 3.57 -22.83
C ALA A 197 -3.06 4.25 -21.49
N ILE A 198 -3.67 5.42 -21.30
CA ILE A 198 -3.73 6.08 -20.00
C ILE A 198 -5.11 5.77 -19.41
N ARG A 199 -5.15 5.18 -18.21
CA ARG A 199 -6.38 4.79 -17.50
C ARG A 199 -6.44 5.49 -16.15
N ASP A 200 -7.65 5.56 -15.58
CA ASP A 200 -7.93 5.98 -14.20
C ASP A 200 -7.26 7.30 -13.79
N LEU A 201 -7.18 8.27 -14.74
CA LEU A 201 -6.69 9.60 -14.42
C LEU A 201 -7.64 10.28 -13.43
N ASP A 202 -7.13 10.56 -12.24
CA ASP A 202 -7.86 11.28 -11.20
C ASP A 202 -6.99 12.31 -10.49
N CYS A 203 -7.63 13.32 -9.89
CA CYS A 203 -7.01 14.35 -9.07
C CYS A 203 -7.71 14.37 -7.72
N GLN A 204 -6.98 14.09 -6.63
CA GLN A 204 -7.54 14.05 -5.29
C GLN A 204 -6.72 14.92 -4.32
N PRO A 205 -7.34 15.85 -3.59
CA PRO A 205 -8.73 16.29 -3.73
C PRO A 205 -8.99 17.03 -5.06
N ARG A 206 -10.22 16.97 -5.58
CA ARG A 206 -10.64 17.69 -6.80
C ARG A 206 -10.71 19.20 -6.62
N ALA A 207 -10.70 19.67 -5.38
CA ALA A 207 -10.61 21.07 -5.03
C ALA A 207 -9.64 21.21 -3.85
N PHE A 208 -8.67 22.12 -3.96
CA PHE A 208 -7.67 22.33 -2.93
C PHE A 208 -7.30 23.83 -2.80
N ALA A 209 -6.68 24.19 -1.69
CA ALA A 209 -6.31 25.56 -1.34
C ALA A 209 -4.79 25.66 -1.15
N PRO A 210 -4.03 26.12 -2.15
CA PRO A 210 -2.59 26.30 -2.05
C PRO A 210 -2.18 27.21 -0.89
N GLY A 211 -1.16 26.78 -0.11
CA GLY A 211 -0.62 27.57 1.00
C GLY A 211 -1.51 27.63 2.24
N SER A 212 -2.66 26.95 2.24
CA SER A 212 -3.38 26.70 3.48
C SER A 212 -2.60 25.64 4.27
N ASN A 213 -2.29 25.89 5.55
CA ASN A 213 -1.69 24.88 6.45
C ASN A 213 -2.65 23.69 6.71
N SER A 214 -3.51 23.38 5.75
CA SER A 214 -4.52 22.33 5.80
C SER A 214 -4.06 21.11 4.98
N LEU A 215 -4.66 19.97 5.25
CA LEU A 215 -4.45 18.72 4.51
C LEU A 215 -4.86 18.80 3.02
N ARG A 216 -5.31 19.96 2.53
CA ARG A 216 -5.78 20.22 1.17
C ARG A 216 -5.00 21.33 0.50
N ASP A 217 -3.71 21.42 0.75
CA ASP A 217 -2.83 22.43 0.15
C ASP A 217 -2.32 22.03 -1.24
N GLN A 218 -2.54 20.80 -1.65
CA GLN A 218 -2.13 20.21 -2.92
C GLN A 218 -3.13 19.16 -3.41
N THR A 219 -3.01 18.76 -4.68
CA THR A 219 -3.75 17.65 -5.26
C THR A 219 -2.78 16.55 -5.72
N ASP A 220 -3.15 15.30 -5.48
CA ASP A 220 -2.47 14.13 -6.02
C ASP A 220 -3.06 13.79 -7.38
N ILE A 221 -2.22 13.82 -8.42
CA ILE A 221 -2.55 13.44 -9.79
C ILE A 221 -2.15 11.97 -9.94
N SER A 222 -3.11 11.10 -10.17
CA SER A 222 -2.85 9.67 -10.30
C SER A 222 -3.45 9.10 -11.57
N PHE A 223 -2.71 8.21 -12.24
CA PHE A 223 -3.15 7.54 -13.46
C PHE A 223 -2.36 6.25 -13.67
N ASP A 224 -2.86 5.38 -14.54
CA ASP A 224 -2.17 4.17 -14.98
C ASP A 224 -1.77 4.27 -16.43
N ILE A 225 -0.57 3.80 -16.79
CA ILE A 225 -0.16 3.58 -18.17
C ILE A 225 -0.03 2.09 -18.44
N SER A 226 -0.54 1.62 -19.59
CA SER A 226 -0.57 0.20 -19.92
C SER A 226 0.76 -0.35 -20.48
N GLY A 227 1.67 0.51 -20.87
CA GLY A 227 2.98 0.19 -21.42
C GLY A 227 4.03 1.23 -21.06
N PRO A 228 5.33 0.95 -21.25
CA PRO A 228 6.40 1.93 -21.05
C PRO A 228 6.23 3.08 -22.03
N ALA A 229 6.38 4.31 -21.55
CA ALA A 229 6.24 5.51 -22.38
C ALA A 229 6.96 6.71 -21.75
N ASP A 230 7.34 7.65 -22.59
CA ASP A 230 7.73 8.98 -22.14
C ASP A 230 6.48 9.76 -21.73
N VAL A 231 6.43 10.14 -20.46
CA VAL A 231 5.28 10.80 -19.86
C VAL A 231 5.54 12.28 -19.68
N THR A 232 4.57 13.08 -20.09
CA THR A 232 4.54 14.51 -19.81
C THR A 232 3.23 14.88 -19.13
N VAL A 233 3.31 15.58 -17.98
CA VAL A 233 2.15 16.08 -17.24
C VAL A 233 2.19 17.58 -17.15
N ARG A 234 1.15 18.25 -17.67
CA ARG A 234 1.03 19.70 -17.73
C ARG A 234 -0.27 20.16 -17.09
N VAL A 235 -0.25 21.36 -16.51
CA VAL A 235 -1.42 22.02 -15.95
C VAL A 235 -1.69 23.30 -16.72
N TYR A 236 -2.91 23.43 -17.19
CA TYR A 236 -3.39 24.61 -17.92
C TYR A 236 -4.52 25.30 -17.15
N ASN A 237 -4.65 26.60 -17.28
CA ASN A 237 -5.83 27.30 -16.81
C ASN A 237 -7.00 27.17 -17.81
N SER A 238 -8.18 27.69 -17.44
CA SER A 238 -9.39 27.64 -18.26
C SER A 238 -9.27 28.39 -19.60
N ALA A 239 -8.32 29.31 -19.74
CA ALA A 239 -8.01 30.00 -20.99
C ALA A 239 -7.03 29.23 -21.89
N GLY A 240 -6.57 28.04 -21.46
CA GLY A 240 -5.62 27.20 -22.21
C GLY A 240 -4.15 27.64 -22.05
N LYS A 241 -3.86 28.57 -21.16
CA LYS A 241 -2.49 28.99 -20.88
C LYS A 241 -1.83 27.90 -20.00
N LEU A 242 -0.61 27.49 -20.37
CA LEU A 242 0.23 26.62 -19.56
C LEU A 242 0.64 27.34 -18.28
N GLU A 243 0.36 26.76 -17.14
CA GLU A 243 0.75 27.26 -15.82
C GLU A 243 1.91 26.48 -15.22
N ARG A 244 1.91 25.12 -15.40
CA ARG A 244 2.96 24.28 -14.84
C ARG A 244 3.23 23.04 -15.69
N VAL A 245 4.50 22.66 -15.82
CA VAL A 245 4.93 21.32 -16.23
C VAL A 245 5.34 20.56 -14.97
N ILE A 246 4.60 19.51 -14.64
CA ILE A 246 4.89 18.65 -13.46
C ILE A 246 6.00 17.67 -13.80
N VAL A 247 5.90 17.05 -14.98
CA VAL A 247 6.88 16.10 -15.53
C VAL A 247 7.01 16.37 -17.03
N ARG A 248 8.22 16.26 -17.56
CA ARG A 248 8.50 16.49 -18.99
C ARG A 248 9.28 15.33 -19.55
N ASP A 249 8.66 14.63 -20.51
CA ASP A 249 9.24 13.55 -21.33
C ASP A 249 10.07 12.55 -20.48
N GLU A 250 9.54 12.18 -19.33
CA GLU A 250 10.19 11.25 -18.40
C GLU A 250 9.81 9.82 -18.77
N PRO A 251 10.79 8.92 -19.01
CA PRO A 251 10.50 7.52 -19.28
C PRO A 251 9.93 6.84 -18.05
N MET A 252 8.71 6.35 -18.18
CA MET A 252 7.99 5.66 -17.09
C MET A 252 7.62 4.24 -17.50
N ALA A 253 7.76 3.32 -16.54
CA ALA A 253 7.33 1.94 -16.69
C ALA A 253 5.78 1.84 -16.60
N PRO A 254 5.18 0.78 -17.17
CA PRO A 254 3.75 0.53 -17.03
C PRO A 254 3.34 0.42 -15.56
N GLY A 255 2.17 0.93 -15.23
CA GLY A 255 1.60 0.87 -13.88
C GLY A 255 1.05 2.17 -13.37
N ARG A 256 0.77 2.20 -12.06
CA ARG A 256 0.21 3.36 -11.36
C ARG A 256 1.27 4.42 -11.10
N ILE A 257 1.00 5.62 -11.56
CA ILE A 257 1.83 6.81 -11.35
C ILE A 257 1.06 7.76 -10.43
N SER A 258 1.77 8.38 -9.49
CA SER A 258 1.21 9.40 -8.59
C SER A 258 2.17 10.57 -8.51
N LEU A 259 1.67 11.73 -8.88
CA LEU A 259 2.39 13.02 -8.90
C LEU A 259 1.62 14.03 -8.07
N LYS A 260 2.29 15.12 -7.68
CA LYS A 260 1.67 16.17 -6.85
C LYS A 260 1.71 17.50 -7.54
N TRP A 261 0.62 18.28 -7.39
CA TRP A 261 0.60 19.68 -7.75
C TRP A 261 0.12 20.53 -6.58
N ASN A 262 0.95 21.45 -6.17
CA ASN A 262 0.73 22.36 -5.05
C ASN A 262 0.07 23.69 -5.45
N GLY A 263 -0.46 23.79 -6.66
CA GLY A 263 -1.10 25.04 -7.14
C GLY A 263 -0.15 26.17 -7.45
N GLN A 264 1.12 25.87 -7.76
CA GLN A 264 2.10 26.85 -8.21
C GLN A 264 2.34 26.77 -9.72
N ASP A 265 2.63 27.92 -10.32
CA ASP A 265 3.07 28.04 -11.72
C ASP A 265 4.56 27.71 -11.89
N GLU A 266 5.11 27.91 -13.09
CA GLU A 266 6.54 27.68 -13.38
C GLU A 266 7.46 28.61 -12.56
N ASP A 267 7.00 29.79 -12.20
CA ASP A 267 7.75 30.75 -11.40
C ASP A 267 7.57 30.54 -9.89
N GLN A 268 6.98 29.41 -9.47
CA GLN A 268 6.67 29.04 -8.07
C GLN A 268 5.68 30.02 -7.39
N ARG A 269 4.89 30.77 -8.15
CA ARG A 269 3.83 31.63 -7.63
C ARG A 269 2.53 30.87 -7.56
N SER A 270 1.76 31.06 -6.49
CA SER A 270 0.43 30.47 -6.38
C SER A 270 -0.50 30.98 -7.48
N VAL A 271 -1.08 30.06 -8.25
CA VAL A 271 -2.05 30.39 -9.30
C VAL A 271 -3.34 30.96 -8.72
N SER A 272 -4.14 31.66 -9.51
CA SER A 272 -5.41 32.26 -9.07
C SER A 272 -6.48 31.19 -8.77
N SER A 273 -7.51 31.55 -7.98
CA SER A 273 -8.68 30.67 -7.83
C SER A 273 -9.35 30.44 -9.19
N GLY A 274 -9.70 29.20 -9.48
CA GLY A 274 -10.31 28.84 -10.75
C GLY A 274 -10.23 27.35 -11.06
N LEU A 275 -10.66 27.00 -12.26
CA LEU A 275 -10.56 25.64 -12.80
C LEU A 275 -9.27 25.50 -13.62
N TYR A 276 -8.60 24.39 -13.41
CA TYR A 276 -7.38 24.01 -14.10
C TYR A 276 -7.55 22.64 -14.73
N ILE A 277 -6.88 22.44 -15.85
CA ILE A 277 -6.92 21.19 -16.61
C ILE A 277 -5.54 20.53 -16.49
N VAL A 278 -5.51 19.39 -15.85
CA VAL A 278 -4.35 18.50 -15.83
C VAL A 278 -4.38 17.66 -17.10
N VAL A 279 -3.34 17.75 -17.89
CA VAL A 279 -3.17 17.00 -19.13
C VAL A 279 -2.01 16.03 -18.96
N VAL A 280 -2.28 14.76 -19.19
CA VAL A 280 -1.29 13.69 -19.19
C VAL A 280 -1.12 13.19 -20.61
N ASN A 281 0.11 13.20 -21.07
CA ASN A 281 0.53 12.60 -22.32
C ASN A 281 1.47 11.42 -22.02
N ALA A 282 1.24 10.28 -22.64
CA ALA A 282 2.14 9.13 -22.62
C ALA A 282 2.29 8.67 -24.07
N GLY A 283 3.46 8.87 -24.69
CA GLY A 283 3.61 8.76 -26.13
C GLY A 283 2.54 9.58 -26.86
N ASP A 284 1.81 8.95 -27.78
CA ASP A 284 0.73 9.59 -28.56
C ASP A 284 -0.62 9.64 -27.82
N VAL A 285 -0.72 9.02 -26.65
CA VAL A 285 -1.97 8.98 -25.87
C VAL A 285 -2.09 10.19 -24.98
N ARG A 286 -3.27 10.82 -24.99
CA ARG A 286 -3.60 11.97 -24.14
C ARG A 286 -4.84 11.71 -23.31
N ARG A 287 -4.81 12.13 -22.05
CA ARG A 287 -5.97 12.22 -21.15
C ARG A 287 -5.94 13.54 -20.38
N GLU A 288 -7.10 13.99 -19.94
CA GLU A 288 -7.23 15.23 -19.20
C GLU A 288 -8.22 15.08 -18.03
N LYS A 289 -7.99 15.88 -16.99
CA LYS A 289 -8.82 15.93 -15.78
C LYS A 289 -8.87 17.35 -15.24
N THR A 290 -10.05 17.78 -14.83
CA THR A 290 -10.25 19.09 -14.21
C THR A 290 -10.05 19.04 -12.70
N VAL A 291 -9.38 20.07 -12.17
CA VAL A 291 -9.19 20.31 -10.74
C VAL A 291 -9.46 21.77 -10.41
N ALA A 292 -9.98 22.06 -9.22
CA ALA A 292 -10.26 23.41 -8.77
C ALA A 292 -9.22 23.91 -7.77
N VAL A 293 -8.76 25.14 -7.94
CA VAL A 293 -7.98 25.87 -6.95
C VAL A 293 -8.89 26.89 -6.29
N VAL A 294 -8.92 26.89 -4.96
CA VAL A 294 -9.72 27.81 -4.14
C VAL A 294 -8.77 28.54 -3.20
N LYS A 295 -8.63 29.86 -3.34
CA LYS A 295 -7.93 30.66 -2.36
C LYS A 295 -8.91 31.08 -1.26
N GLN A 296 -8.49 30.94 -0.02
CA GLN A 296 -9.18 31.53 1.14
C GLN A 296 -8.78 32.99 1.28
#